data_8b31aac5aa8471171fb62ae444e68d19
#
_entry.id   8b31aac5aa8471171fb62ae444e68d19
#
_cell.length_a   1.000
_cell.length_b   1.000
_cell.length_c   1.000
_cell.angle_alpha   90.00
_cell.angle_beta   90.00
_cell.angle_gamma   90.00
#
_symmetry.space_group_name_H-M   'P 1'
#
loop_
_entity.id
_entity.type
_entity.pdbx_description
1 polymer ?
#
loop_
_entity_poly.entity_id
_entity_poly.type
_entity_poly.pdbx_seq_one_letter_code
_entity_poly.pdbx_strand_id
1 'polypeptide(L)'
;MLNACEVSLPPKSPGEVSGAAALPPYAELHCLSNFTFLRGASHPHELVEQADALGYAALAITDECSVAGVVRAHMAAKHRRLKLVIGSEFRLECGLTLVALAIDRRGYGRLCRLITRGRRAADKGQYSLTRADLEAASLAQCYILWVPAAQPSPSELRWLAERFPGRLRIAVELLREGGDRERLAALEQLGAHYAVPLLASGDVHMHVRARRRLQDALTAIRLKVPVAAAGLQLYGNGERYLRERARLARLYPRELLEAAVELSLGCTFSLDELRYEYPRELVPPGETPASYLRRLTYEGARWRWPGGVPESERTAIEHELALIAELRYEPYFLTVQDVVAYARRQGILCQGRGSAANSRVCYCLGVTSVDPQRGAALLFERFISRERNEPPALGGRETEDLAEVAQRAARAVHDDGRGERRALAAVLAVDVLQHLLAPLVLEIDVDVGRLVALARDEALEQQRRAALRVHRGHAQAITHA
;
A
#
# COMPACT_ATOMS: atom_id res chain seq x y z
N MET A 1 72.76 7.61 -54.01
CA MET A 1 72.47 8.63 -52.98
C MET A 1 71.03 8.51 -52.67
N LEU A 2 70.62 7.78 -51.65
CA LEU A 2 69.26 7.70 -51.16
C LEU A 2 69.35 7.82 -49.65
N ASN A 3 68.81 8.93 -49.13
CA ASN A 3 68.69 9.25 -47.71
C ASN A 3 67.72 8.35 -47.04
N ALA A 4 68.12 7.67 -45.96
CA ALA A 4 67.29 7.00 -45.05
C ALA A 4 66.58 8.00 -44.10
N CYS A 5 65.27 8.05 -44.12
CA CYS A 5 64.47 8.71 -43.11
C CYS A 5 64.30 7.80 -41.90
N GLU A 6 64.96 8.16 -40.80
CA GLU A 6 64.67 7.57 -39.48
C GLU A 6 63.28 8.05 -38.98
N VAL A 7 62.34 7.10 -38.83
CA VAL A 7 61.04 7.35 -38.20
C VAL A 7 61.23 7.17 -36.69
N SER A 8 61.28 8.29 -35.98
CA SER A 8 61.28 8.33 -34.50
C SER A 8 59.91 7.91 -33.96
N LEU A 9 59.85 6.85 -33.16
CA LEU A 9 58.65 6.43 -32.43
C LEU A 9 58.42 7.37 -31.24
N PRO A 10 57.15 7.75 -30.96
CA PRO A 10 56.85 8.61 -29.83
C PRO A 10 57.05 7.84 -28.50
N PRO A 11 57.36 8.54 -27.37
CA PRO A 11 57.65 7.93 -26.09
C PRO A 11 56.36 7.26 -25.54
N LYS A 12 56.53 6.03 -25.00
CA LYS A 12 55.47 5.33 -24.28
C LYS A 12 54.98 6.18 -23.12
N SER A 13 53.69 6.46 -23.10
CA SER A 13 52.98 7.06 -21.96
C SER A 13 53.18 6.24 -20.68
N PRO A 14 53.28 6.87 -19.49
CA PRO A 14 53.48 6.21 -18.22
C PRO A 14 52.26 5.32 -17.91
N GLY A 15 52.54 4.14 -17.39
CA GLY A 15 51.65 3.04 -17.15
C GLY A 15 50.21 3.38 -16.76
N GLU A 16 49.31 2.68 -17.42
CA GLU A 16 47.97 2.47 -16.94
C GLU A 16 48.04 1.92 -15.50
N VAL A 17 47.58 2.76 -14.56
CA VAL A 17 47.38 2.35 -13.17
C VAL A 17 46.39 1.21 -13.20
N SER A 18 46.79 0.05 -12.76
CA SER A 18 46.00 -1.15 -12.52
C SER A 18 44.59 -0.79 -12.12
N GLY A 19 43.60 -1.14 -12.96
CA GLY A 19 42.21 -0.82 -12.73
C GLY A 19 41.77 -1.36 -11.38
N ALA A 20 41.39 -0.43 -10.48
CA ALA A 20 40.71 -0.80 -9.27
C ALA A 20 39.43 -1.55 -9.70
N ALA A 21 39.34 -2.83 -9.36
CA ALA A 21 38.19 -3.67 -9.71
C ALA A 21 36.91 -2.93 -9.31
N ALA A 22 36.00 -2.69 -10.25
CA ALA A 22 34.77 -1.99 -10.00
C ALA A 22 34.01 -2.64 -8.85
N LEU A 23 33.55 -1.82 -7.91
CA LEU A 23 32.76 -2.31 -6.77
C LEU A 23 31.54 -3.09 -7.26
N PRO A 24 31.22 -4.25 -6.67
CA PRO A 24 30.06 -5.04 -7.07
C PRO A 24 28.78 -4.20 -6.95
N PRO A 25 27.83 -4.36 -7.87
CA PRO A 25 26.51 -3.74 -7.72
C PRO A 25 25.80 -4.33 -6.50
N TYR A 26 24.85 -3.59 -5.92
CA TYR A 26 24.08 -4.05 -4.77
C TYR A 26 22.64 -3.54 -4.83
N ALA A 27 21.72 -4.36 -4.37
CA ALA A 27 20.32 -4.00 -4.10
C ALA A 27 19.99 -4.36 -2.65
N GLU A 28 19.43 -3.42 -1.89
CA GLU A 28 18.91 -3.72 -0.56
C GLU A 28 17.47 -4.22 -0.68
N LEU A 29 17.20 -5.43 -0.20
CA LEU A 29 15.92 -6.10 -0.37
C LEU A 29 15.14 -6.31 0.93
N HIS A 30 15.69 -5.87 2.08
CA HIS A 30 15.03 -5.89 3.38
C HIS A 30 15.27 -4.56 4.11
N CYS A 31 14.36 -3.62 3.92
CA CYS A 31 14.48 -2.28 4.49
C CYS A 31 13.15 -1.79 5.06
N LEU A 32 13.15 -1.46 6.35
CA LEU A 32 12.02 -0.95 7.10
C LEU A 32 12.08 0.57 7.20
N SER A 33 10.98 1.21 6.89
CA SER A 33 10.80 2.64 7.13
C SER A 33 10.11 2.91 8.48
N ASN A 34 9.91 4.19 8.81
CA ASN A 34 9.14 4.59 9.99
C ASN A 34 7.66 4.19 9.93
N PHE A 35 7.17 3.64 8.81
CA PHE A 35 5.86 3.01 8.71
C PHE A 35 5.82 1.60 9.34
N THR A 36 6.99 1.03 9.65
CA THR A 36 7.10 -0.02 10.66
C THR A 36 7.25 0.66 12.02
N PHE A 37 6.10 0.93 12.62
CA PHE A 37 5.99 1.80 13.79
C PHE A 37 6.87 1.35 14.95
N LEU A 38 7.66 2.28 15.52
CA LEU A 38 8.62 2.06 16.60
C LEU A 38 9.76 1.05 16.30
N ARG A 39 10.00 0.72 15.00
CA ARG A 39 11.17 -0.07 14.55
C ARG A 39 12.01 0.70 13.54
N GLY A 40 11.44 1.17 12.45
CA GLY A 40 12.16 1.97 11.46
C GLY A 40 12.42 3.39 11.97
N ALA A 41 13.67 3.86 11.82
CA ALA A 41 14.12 5.17 12.32
C ALA A 41 14.35 6.19 11.18
N SER A 42 13.84 5.92 9.98
CA SER A 42 13.96 6.82 8.83
C SER A 42 12.69 6.86 8.02
N HIS A 43 12.43 8.02 7.43
CA HIS A 43 11.33 8.16 6.47
C HIS A 43 11.67 7.46 5.15
N PRO A 44 10.67 7.00 4.37
CA PRO A 44 10.89 6.33 3.09
C PRO A 44 11.72 7.17 2.09
N HIS A 45 11.51 8.49 2.03
CA HIS A 45 12.28 9.37 1.14
C HIS A 45 13.75 9.46 1.55
N GLU A 46 14.07 9.52 2.87
CA GLU A 46 15.45 9.53 3.36
C GLU A 46 16.19 8.23 2.96
N LEU A 47 15.50 7.08 3.02
CA LEU A 47 16.04 5.79 2.59
C LEU A 47 16.31 5.76 1.09
N VAL A 48 15.38 6.24 0.27
CA VAL A 48 15.52 6.31 -1.19
C VAL A 48 16.67 7.24 -1.58
N GLU A 49 16.75 8.43 -0.99
CA GLU A 49 17.79 9.41 -1.27
C GLU A 49 19.18 8.89 -0.92
N GLN A 50 19.32 8.26 0.23
CA GLN A 50 20.58 7.68 0.67
C GLN A 50 21.01 6.49 -0.19
N ALA A 51 20.08 5.59 -0.56
CA ALA A 51 20.40 4.45 -1.42
C ALA A 51 20.86 4.90 -2.82
N ASP A 52 20.20 5.92 -3.40
CA ASP A 52 20.60 6.53 -4.66
C ASP A 52 21.99 7.18 -4.57
N ALA A 53 22.27 7.95 -3.50
CA ALA A 53 23.57 8.57 -3.25
C ALA A 53 24.70 7.55 -3.08
N LEU A 54 24.41 6.37 -2.50
CA LEU A 54 25.36 5.25 -2.37
C LEU A 54 25.53 4.45 -3.67
N GLY A 55 24.77 4.76 -4.72
CA GLY A 55 24.78 4.08 -6.01
C GLY A 55 24.27 2.64 -5.94
N TYR A 56 23.24 2.38 -5.13
CA TYR A 56 22.55 1.10 -5.14
C TYR A 56 21.77 0.91 -6.45
N ALA A 57 21.68 -0.31 -6.92
CA ALA A 57 20.89 -0.64 -8.11
C ALA A 57 19.39 -0.64 -7.81
N ALA A 58 19.01 -1.09 -6.59
CA ALA A 58 17.62 -1.09 -6.14
C ALA A 58 17.53 -0.98 -4.61
N LEU A 59 16.35 -0.52 -4.16
CA LEU A 59 15.95 -0.53 -2.76
C LEU A 59 14.54 -1.10 -2.65
N ALA A 60 14.33 -2.10 -1.80
CA ALA A 60 13.00 -2.55 -1.42
C ALA A 60 12.54 -1.82 -0.16
N ILE A 61 11.30 -1.34 -0.15
CA ILE A 61 10.62 -0.94 1.09
C ILE A 61 9.75 -2.11 1.52
N THR A 62 10.05 -2.64 2.71
CA THR A 62 9.49 -3.90 3.22
C THR A 62 8.94 -3.76 4.62
N ASP A 63 8.19 -2.68 4.86
CA ASP A 63 7.57 -2.42 6.16
C ASP A 63 6.77 -3.63 6.68
N GLU A 64 6.79 -3.85 8.00
CA GLU A 64 6.20 -5.02 8.64
C GLU A 64 4.67 -5.02 8.50
N CYS A 65 4.16 -6.03 7.80
CA CYS A 65 2.75 -6.22 7.48
C CYS A 65 2.08 -4.93 6.98
N SER A 66 2.78 -4.19 6.08
CA SER A 66 2.35 -2.87 5.60
C SER A 66 3.01 -2.52 4.27
N VAL A 67 2.29 -1.79 3.43
CA VAL A 67 2.83 -1.08 2.24
C VAL A 67 2.57 0.43 2.33
N ALA A 68 2.25 0.95 3.50
CA ALA A 68 1.88 2.37 3.67
C ALA A 68 3.03 3.35 3.35
N GLY A 69 4.29 2.94 3.59
CA GLY A 69 5.48 3.76 3.28
C GLY A 69 5.82 3.86 1.80
N VAL A 70 5.29 2.94 0.98
CA VAL A 70 5.71 2.76 -0.42
C VAL A 70 5.38 3.98 -1.29
N VAL A 71 4.26 4.67 -1.06
CA VAL A 71 3.86 5.85 -1.84
C VAL A 71 4.90 6.97 -1.70
N ARG A 72 5.35 7.26 -0.47
CA ARG A 72 6.40 8.27 -0.25
C ARG A 72 7.74 7.86 -0.87
N ALA A 73 8.09 6.57 -0.80
CA ALA A 73 9.28 6.05 -1.47
C ALA A 73 9.18 6.18 -2.99
N HIS A 74 8.01 5.85 -3.58
CA HIS A 74 7.76 5.98 -5.01
C HIS A 74 7.92 7.42 -5.50
N MET A 75 7.32 8.37 -4.79
CA MET A 75 7.45 9.79 -5.12
C MET A 75 8.92 10.26 -5.07
N ALA A 76 9.68 9.79 -4.08
CA ALA A 76 11.11 10.12 -3.97
C ALA A 76 11.95 9.44 -5.07
N ALA A 77 11.59 8.24 -5.51
CA ALA A 77 12.32 7.49 -6.54
C ALA A 77 12.02 7.95 -7.97
N LYS A 78 10.89 8.64 -8.22
CA LYS A 78 10.34 8.94 -9.55
C LYS A 78 11.32 9.61 -10.52
N HIS A 79 12.27 10.40 -10.02
CA HIS A 79 13.27 11.12 -10.83
C HIS A 79 14.71 10.65 -10.58
N ARG A 80 14.88 9.46 -10.00
CA ARG A 80 16.18 8.88 -9.66
C ARG A 80 16.47 7.65 -10.52
N ARG A 81 17.73 7.24 -10.54
CA ARG A 81 18.13 5.99 -11.22
C ARG A 81 17.88 4.74 -10.37
N LEU A 82 17.63 4.92 -9.10
CA LEU A 82 17.36 3.85 -8.14
C LEU A 82 16.05 3.13 -8.47
N LYS A 83 16.10 1.83 -8.65
CA LYS A 83 14.91 1.01 -8.81
C LYS A 83 14.24 0.80 -7.45
N LEU A 84 12.96 1.15 -7.33
CA LEU A 84 12.17 0.84 -6.16
C LEU A 84 11.53 -0.55 -6.31
N VAL A 85 11.69 -1.39 -5.29
CA VAL A 85 11.02 -2.68 -5.16
C VAL A 85 9.99 -2.59 -4.01
N ILE A 86 8.83 -3.18 -4.20
CA ILE A 86 7.75 -3.14 -3.24
C ILE A 86 7.57 -4.49 -2.57
N GLY A 87 7.61 -4.50 -1.24
CA GLY A 87 7.47 -5.71 -0.46
C GLY A 87 6.89 -5.46 0.93
N SER A 88 6.89 -6.51 1.74
CA SER A 88 6.54 -6.41 3.16
C SER A 88 7.20 -7.55 3.94
N GLU A 89 7.70 -7.25 5.14
CA GLU A 89 8.12 -8.23 6.13
C GLU A 89 6.88 -8.84 6.81
N PHE A 90 6.93 -10.11 7.09
CA PHE A 90 5.93 -10.83 7.90
C PHE A 90 6.61 -11.69 8.95
N ARG A 91 6.11 -11.62 10.17
CA ARG A 91 6.45 -12.52 11.28
C ARG A 91 5.22 -13.32 11.64
N LEU A 92 5.32 -14.63 11.49
CA LEU A 92 4.23 -15.54 11.80
C LEU A 92 4.22 -15.86 13.30
N GLU A 93 3.07 -16.30 13.80
CA GLU A 93 2.91 -16.71 15.21
C GLU A 93 3.91 -17.79 15.63
N CYS A 94 4.34 -18.64 14.72
CA CYS A 94 5.35 -19.68 14.98
C CYS A 94 6.81 -19.16 15.00
N GLY A 95 7.02 -17.85 14.87
CA GLY A 95 8.35 -17.23 14.85
C GLY A 95 9.01 -17.14 13.47
N LEU A 96 8.48 -17.80 12.44
CA LEU A 96 8.99 -17.72 11.08
C LEU A 96 8.91 -16.28 10.56
N THR A 97 10.05 -15.74 10.12
CA THR A 97 10.14 -14.41 9.52
C THR A 97 10.47 -14.52 8.03
N LEU A 98 9.76 -13.78 7.21
CA LEU A 98 9.98 -13.72 5.77
C LEU A 98 9.69 -12.32 5.21
N VAL A 99 10.30 -12.02 4.06
CA VAL A 99 9.98 -10.84 3.25
C VAL A 99 9.37 -11.33 1.94
N ALA A 100 8.22 -10.78 1.57
CA ALA A 100 7.61 -11.02 0.27
C ALA A 100 7.78 -9.77 -0.61
N LEU A 101 8.36 -9.94 -1.81
CA LEU A 101 8.61 -8.88 -2.78
C LEU A 101 7.69 -9.10 -3.99
N ALA A 102 6.91 -8.10 -4.36
CA ALA A 102 6.00 -8.17 -5.50
C ALA A 102 6.78 -8.21 -6.83
N ILE A 103 6.54 -9.24 -7.64
CA ILE A 103 7.12 -9.35 -8.98
C ILE A 103 6.36 -8.44 -9.94
N ASP A 104 5.04 -8.51 -9.92
CA ASP A 104 4.13 -7.81 -10.82
C ASP A 104 2.90 -7.25 -10.07
N ARG A 105 1.98 -6.60 -10.76
CA ARG A 105 0.71 -6.08 -10.20
C ARG A 105 -0.11 -7.17 -9.48
N ARG A 106 -0.09 -8.42 -9.97
CA ARG A 106 -0.81 -9.53 -9.33
C ARG A 106 -0.15 -9.92 -8.02
N GLY A 107 1.19 -9.93 -7.98
CA GLY A 107 1.99 -10.14 -6.77
C GLY A 107 1.67 -9.08 -5.72
N TYR A 108 1.65 -7.79 -6.11
CA TYR A 108 1.25 -6.70 -5.22
C TYR A 108 -0.17 -6.88 -4.65
N GLY A 109 -1.14 -7.26 -5.49
CA GLY A 109 -2.50 -7.52 -5.04
C GLY A 109 -2.60 -8.69 -4.04
N ARG A 110 -1.76 -9.73 -4.19
CA ARG A 110 -1.67 -10.84 -3.24
C ARG A 110 -1.01 -10.44 -1.93
N LEU A 111 0.04 -9.64 -2.02
CA LEU A 111 0.71 -9.03 -0.86
C LEU A 111 -0.29 -8.21 -0.03
N CYS A 112 -1.04 -7.31 -0.66
CA CYS A 112 -2.07 -6.50 -0.01
C CYS A 112 -3.17 -7.36 0.65
N ARG A 113 -3.58 -8.48 0.01
CA ARG A 113 -4.55 -9.42 0.62
C ARG A 113 -4.00 -10.08 1.88
N LEU A 114 -2.74 -10.52 1.87
CA LEU A 114 -2.10 -11.10 3.05
C LEU A 114 -2.01 -10.08 4.19
N ILE A 115 -1.58 -8.85 3.89
CA ILE A 115 -1.57 -7.74 4.85
C ILE A 115 -2.96 -7.52 5.44
N THR A 116 -3.98 -7.40 4.60
CA THR A 116 -5.38 -7.20 5.04
C THR A 116 -5.83 -8.34 5.94
N ARG A 117 -5.54 -9.60 5.56
CA ARG A 117 -5.89 -10.77 6.36
C ARG A 117 -5.25 -10.72 7.74
N GLY A 118 -3.93 -10.48 7.81
CA GLY A 118 -3.21 -10.39 9.07
C GLY A 118 -3.70 -9.25 9.97
N ARG A 119 -3.93 -8.08 9.39
CA ARG A 119 -4.43 -6.92 10.14
C ARG A 119 -5.85 -7.11 10.66
N ARG A 120 -6.71 -7.83 9.95
CA ARG A 120 -8.07 -8.16 10.37
C ARG A 120 -8.17 -9.30 11.38
N ALA A 121 -7.12 -10.09 11.54
CA ALA A 121 -7.04 -11.19 12.48
C ALA A 121 -6.62 -10.76 13.91
N ALA A 122 -6.28 -9.48 14.11
CA ALA A 122 -5.79 -8.96 15.39
C ALA A 122 -6.34 -7.56 15.68
N ASP A 123 -6.12 -7.10 16.90
CA ASP A 123 -6.49 -5.75 17.35
C ASP A 123 -5.77 -4.65 16.57
N LYS A 124 -6.34 -3.45 16.59
CA LYS A 124 -5.76 -2.28 15.91
C LYS A 124 -4.30 -2.05 16.31
N GLY A 125 -3.45 -1.93 15.29
CA GLY A 125 -2.00 -1.74 15.47
C GLY A 125 -1.21 -3.05 15.53
N GLN A 126 -1.88 -4.19 15.66
CA GLN A 126 -1.29 -5.54 15.63
C GLN A 126 -1.65 -6.26 14.35
N TYR A 127 -1.08 -7.43 14.16
CA TYR A 127 -1.50 -8.40 13.13
C TYR A 127 -1.18 -9.81 13.61
N SER A 128 -1.88 -10.78 13.06
CA SER A 128 -1.67 -12.20 13.32
C SER A 128 -1.70 -12.96 11.99
N LEU A 129 -0.68 -13.77 11.76
CA LEU A 129 -0.56 -14.62 10.57
C LEU A 129 0.00 -15.99 10.95
N THR A 130 -0.61 -17.03 10.40
CA THR A 130 -0.18 -18.41 10.52
C THR A 130 0.40 -18.94 9.22
N ARG A 131 0.98 -20.14 9.22
CA ARG A 131 1.41 -20.82 7.98
C ARG A 131 0.24 -21.07 7.03
N ALA A 132 -0.93 -21.41 7.55
CA ALA A 132 -2.14 -21.60 6.75
C ALA A 132 -2.57 -20.33 6.01
N ASP A 133 -2.34 -19.16 6.59
CA ASP A 133 -2.64 -17.88 5.93
C ASP A 133 -1.73 -17.62 4.71
N LEU A 134 -0.45 -18.00 4.81
CA LEU A 134 0.46 -17.94 3.66
C LEU A 134 0.06 -18.89 2.54
N GLU A 135 -0.40 -20.10 2.88
CA GLU A 135 -0.91 -21.09 1.93
C GLU A 135 -2.16 -20.56 1.20
N ALA A 136 -3.11 -20.02 1.96
CA ALA A 136 -4.35 -19.46 1.41
C ALA A 136 -4.13 -18.19 0.57
N ALA A 137 -3.13 -17.37 0.90
CA ALA A 137 -2.84 -16.14 0.16
C ALA A 137 -2.21 -16.40 -1.21
N SER A 138 -1.64 -17.59 -1.43
CA SER A 138 -0.97 -17.98 -2.69
C SER A 138 -0.08 -16.87 -3.27
N LEU A 139 1.06 -16.58 -2.62
CA LEU A 139 2.02 -15.55 -3.04
C LEU A 139 2.77 -15.93 -4.34
N ALA A 140 2.04 -16.40 -5.37
CA ALA A 140 2.62 -17.01 -6.57
C ALA A 140 3.45 -16.03 -7.42
N GLN A 141 3.11 -14.74 -7.43
CA GLN A 141 3.86 -13.68 -8.11
C GLN A 141 4.65 -12.81 -7.12
N CYS A 142 5.20 -13.45 -6.06
CA CYS A 142 6.14 -12.80 -5.16
C CYS A 142 7.42 -13.62 -5.07
N TYR A 143 8.56 -12.97 -4.97
CA TYR A 143 9.75 -13.58 -4.40
C TYR A 143 9.63 -13.60 -2.88
N ILE A 144 10.15 -14.65 -2.28
CA ILE A 144 10.13 -14.84 -0.82
C ILE A 144 11.58 -14.89 -0.34
N LEU A 145 11.90 -14.02 0.60
CA LEU A 145 13.16 -14.07 1.32
C LEU A 145 12.90 -14.69 2.69
N TRP A 146 13.47 -15.84 2.98
CA TRP A 146 13.51 -16.34 4.34
C TRP A 146 14.53 -15.55 5.13
N VAL A 147 14.11 -14.98 6.27
CA VAL A 147 14.96 -14.28 7.23
C VAL A 147 15.21 -15.24 8.41
N PRO A 148 16.32 -15.98 8.40
CA PRO A 148 16.57 -16.98 9.44
C PRO A 148 16.83 -16.34 10.81
N ALA A 149 16.28 -16.93 11.86
CA ALA A 149 16.61 -16.59 13.24
C ALA A 149 18.13 -16.79 13.53
N ALA A 150 18.59 -16.43 14.74
CA ALA A 150 19.99 -16.61 15.15
C ALA A 150 20.43 -18.08 15.00
N GLN A 151 19.55 -19.02 15.30
CA GLN A 151 19.72 -20.44 14.99
C GLN A 151 18.79 -20.82 13.84
N PRO A 152 19.31 -20.98 12.60
CA PRO A 152 18.49 -21.31 11.44
C PRO A 152 17.80 -22.66 11.58
N SER A 153 16.50 -22.74 11.28
CA SER A 153 15.72 -23.97 11.35
C SER A 153 15.65 -24.68 9.99
N PRO A 154 16.24 -25.88 9.84
CA PRO A 154 16.14 -26.65 8.59
C PRO A 154 14.69 -27.01 8.23
N SER A 155 13.82 -27.20 9.21
CA SER A 155 12.41 -27.52 8.98
C SER A 155 11.60 -26.36 8.42
N GLU A 156 11.96 -25.13 8.79
CA GLU A 156 11.36 -23.92 8.21
C GLU A 156 11.77 -23.78 6.73
N LEU A 157 13.07 -23.91 6.44
CA LEU A 157 13.58 -23.82 5.09
C LEU A 157 12.96 -24.88 4.17
N ARG A 158 12.88 -26.13 4.64
CA ARG A 158 12.23 -27.22 3.90
C ARG A 158 10.79 -26.88 3.57
N TRP A 159 10.01 -26.45 4.57
CA TRP A 159 8.61 -26.08 4.38
C TRP A 159 8.43 -24.93 3.37
N LEU A 160 9.30 -23.90 3.44
CA LEU A 160 9.30 -22.80 2.48
C LEU A 160 9.70 -23.24 1.07
N ALA A 161 10.73 -24.13 0.94
CA ALA A 161 11.18 -24.61 -0.35
C ALA A 161 10.11 -25.41 -1.10
N GLU A 162 9.33 -26.22 -0.37
CA GLU A 162 8.20 -26.96 -0.91
C GLU A 162 7.08 -26.03 -1.41
N ARG A 163 6.86 -24.88 -0.73
CA ARG A 163 5.77 -23.93 -1.04
C ARG A 163 6.12 -22.90 -2.10
N PHE A 164 7.38 -22.51 -2.17
CA PHE A 164 7.84 -21.43 -3.07
C PHE A 164 8.96 -21.86 -4.01
N PRO A 165 8.79 -22.94 -4.79
CA PRO A 165 9.82 -23.45 -5.67
C PRO A 165 10.27 -22.38 -6.67
N GLY A 166 11.60 -22.22 -6.83
CA GLY A 166 12.21 -21.25 -7.73
C GLY A 166 12.15 -19.78 -7.28
N ARG A 167 11.30 -19.45 -6.32
CA ARG A 167 11.05 -18.05 -5.85
C ARG A 167 11.54 -17.79 -4.44
N LEU A 168 11.97 -18.81 -3.72
CA LEU A 168 12.55 -18.68 -2.39
C LEU A 168 14.03 -18.31 -2.48
N ARG A 169 14.48 -17.42 -1.59
CA ARG A 169 15.90 -17.10 -1.33
C ARG A 169 16.14 -17.08 0.16
N ILE A 170 17.38 -17.32 0.56
CA ILE A 170 17.83 -17.15 1.94
C ILE A 170 18.42 -15.74 2.06
N ALA A 171 17.87 -14.90 2.91
CA ALA A 171 18.43 -13.59 3.25
C ALA A 171 19.62 -13.77 4.19
N VAL A 172 20.82 -13.42 3.72
CA VAL A 172 22.04 -13.44 4.52
C VAL A 172 22.24 -12.05 5.11
N GLU A 173 22.06 -11.92 6.42
CA GLU A 173 22.20 -10.67 7.17
C GLU A 173 23.42 -10.75 8.07
N LEU A 174 24.51 -10.07 7.66
CA LEU A 174 25.76 -9.98 8.41
C LEU A 174 25.85 -8.63 9.10
N LEU A 175 25.57 -8.61 10.39
CA LEU A 175 25.38 -7.39 11.20
C LEU A 175 26.52 -7.11 12.16
N ARG A 176 27.63 -7.85 12.05
CA ARG A 176 28.83 -7.69 12.90
C ARG A 176 28.51 -7.81 14.40
N GLU A 177 27.61 -8.69 14.74
CA GLU A 177 27.23 -9.01 16.12
C GLU A 177 28.10 -10.15 16.70
N GLY A 178 29.09 -10.63 15.94
CA GLY A 178 29.88 -11.82 16.22
C GLY A 178 29.31 -13.07 15.52
N GLY A 179 30.16 -14.02 15.17
CA GLY A 179 29.71 -15.27 14.51
C GLY A 179 29.25 -15.12 13.07
N ASP A 180 29.50 -14.00 12.38
CA ASP A 180 29.06 -13.77 11.00
C ASP A 180 29.57 -14.81 10.02
N ARG A 181 30.79 -15.32 10.19
CA ARG A 181 31.41 -16.35 9.34
C ARG A 181 30.72 -17.69 9.52
N GLU A 182 30.52 -18.09 10.77
CA GLU A 182 29.84 -19.32 11.15
C GLU A 182 28.40 -19.31 10.66
N ARG A 183 27.73 -18.16 10.79
CA ARG A 183 26.37 -17.94 10.27
C ARG A 183 26.33 -18.09 8.75
N LEU A 184 27.23 -17.44 8.02
CA LEU A 184 27.30 -17.56 6.57
C LEU A 184 27.52 -19.00 6.13
N ALA A 185 28.52 -19.70 6.72
CA ALA A 185 28.80 -21.09 6.39
C ALA A 185 27.61 -22.02 6.67
N ALA A 186 26.91 -21.82 7.78
CA ALA A 186 25.70 -22.60 8.09
C ALA A 186 24.57 -22.35 7.07
N LEU A 187 24.37 -21.11 6.64
CA LEU A 187 23.34 -20.79 5.64
C LEU A 187 23.73 -21.31 4.25
N GLU A 188 25.00 -21.28 3.87
CA GLU A 188 25.51 -21.89 2.63
C GLU A 188 25.26 -23.40 2.61
N GLN A 189 25.53 -24.09 3.71
CA GLN A 189 25.26 -25.54 3.82
C GLN A 189 23.75 -25.83 3.69
N LEU A 190 22.89 -25.06 4.36
CA LEU A 190 21.44 -25.21 4.26
C LEU A 190 20.94 -24.91 2.84
N GLY A 191 21.45 -23.83 2.23
CA GLY A 191 21.10 -23.46 0.85
C GLY A 191 21.48 -24.54 -0.15
N ALA A 192 22.66 -25.12 -0.02
CA ALA A 192 23.12 -26.23 -0.87
C ALA A 192 22.27 -27.49 -0.66
N HIS A 193 21.95 -27.82 0.60
CA HIS A 193 21.17 -29.02 0.92
C HIS A 193 19.75 -28.99 0.36
N TYR A 194 19.08 -27.80 0.43
CA TYR A 194 17.70 -27.64 -0.03
C TYR A 194 17.58 -27.03 -1.44
N ALA A 195 18.71 -26.80 -2.13
CA ALA A 195 18.78 -26.13 -3.44
C ALA A 195 18.10 -24.75 -3.44
N VAL A 196 18.28 -23.98 -2.37
CA VAL A 196 17.74 -22.62 -2.21
C VAL A 196 18.90 -21.61 -2.30
N PRO A 197 18.91 -20.71 -3.30
CA PRO A 197 19.95 -19.71 -3.44
C PRO A 197 19.95 -18.69 -2.30
N LEU A 198 21.13 -18.16 -1.99
CA LEU A 198 21.34 -17.11 -1.00
C LEU A 198 21.45 -15.74 -1.68
N LEU A 199 21.18 -14.68 -0.94
CA LEU A 199 21.48 -13.29 -1.33
C LEU A 199 21.86 -12.45 -0.11
N ALA A 200 22.63 -11.37 -0.34
CA ALA A 200 22.96 -10.41 0.70
C ALA A 200 21.77 -9.49 1.02
N SER A 201 21.55 -9.25 2.30
CA SER A 201 20.50 -8.36 2.81
C SER A 201 20.98 -7.64 4.07
N GLY A 202 20.44 -6.48 4.37
CA GLY A 202 20.95 -5.61 5.44
C GLY A 202 20.07 -5.50 6.68
N ASP A 203 18.79 -5.94 6.65
CA ASP A 203 17.80 -5.64 7.70
C ASP A 203 17.88 -4.16 8.10
N VAL A 204 17.72 -3.29 7.10
CA VAL A 204 17.95 -1.85 7.26
C VAL A 204 16.78 -1.20 7.98
N HIS A 205 17.06 -0.43 9.05
CA HIS A 205 16.07 0.30 9.83
C HIS A 205 16.32 1.82 9.80
N MET A 206 17.43 2.28 9.25
CA MET A 206 17.82 3.69 9.21
C MET A 206 18.68 3.99 7.98
N HIS A 207 18.57 5.20 7.44
CA HIS A 207 19.34 5.59 6.27
C HIS A 207 20.83 5.85 6.59
N VAL A 208 21.15 6.34 7.78
CA VAL A 208 22.52 6.60 8.25
C VAL A 208 22.74 6.06 9.65
N ARG A 209 23.97 5.68 9.96
CA ARG A 209 24.35 5.12 11.28
C ARG A 209 24.07 6.07 12.44
N ALA A 210 24.11 7.38 12.23
CA ALA A 210 23.85 8.38 13.25
C ALA A 210 22.42 8.31 13.84
N ARG A 211 21.45 7.71 13.12
CA ARG A 211 20.06 7.49 13.58
C ARG A 211 19.96 6.40 14.66
N ARG A 212 21.05 5.73 15.03
CA ARG A 212 21.06 4.70 16.08
C ARG A 212 20.42 5.17 17.37
N ARG A 213 20.71 6.40 17.82
CA ARG A 213 20.11 6.95 19.06
C ARG A 213 18.60 7.04 18.97
N LEU A 214 18.07 7.43 17.81
CA LEU A 214 16.62 7.45 17.56
C LEU A 214 16.03 6.04 17.58
N GLN A 215 16.70 5.07 16.94
CA GLN A 215 16.27 3.68 16.95
C GLN A 215 16.20 3.10 18.36
N ASP A 216 17.18 3.39 19.22
CA ASP A 216 17.19 2.98 20.62
C ASP A 216 16.03 3.62 21.40
N ALA A 217 15.77 4.92 21.18
CA ALA A 217 14.63 5.61 21.78
C ALA A 217 13.28 5.00 21.34
N LEU A 218 13.11 4.73 20.03
CA LEU A 218 11.90 4.08 19.50
C LEU A 218 11.71 2.68 20.12
N THR A 219 12.78 1.92 20.26
CA THR A 219 12.75 0.60 20.91
C THR A 219 12.32 0.72 22.38
N ALA A 220 12.88 1.66 23.12
CA ALA A 220 12.53 1.90 24.52
C ALA A 220 11.04 2.33 24.69
N ILE A 221 10.53 3.19 23.79
CA ILE A 221 9.12 3.57 23.74
C ILE A 221 8.25 2.34 23.49
N ARG A 222 8.62 1.48 22.54
CA ARG A 222 7.89 0.22 22.24
C ARG A 222 7.83 -0.70 23.46
N LEU A 223 8.91 -0.77 24.21
CA LEU A 223 9.03 -1.58 25.42
C LEU A 223 8.41 -0.90 26.66
N LYS A 224 8.05 0.39 26.55
CA LYS A 224 7.54 1.22 27.66
C LYS A 224 8.51 1.31 28.85
N VAL A 225 9.81 1.41 28.56
CA VAL A 225 10.87 1.55 29.55
C VAL A 225 11.82 2.70 29.17
N PRO A 226 12.56 3.30 30.11
CA PRO A 226 13.66 4.19 29.77
C PRO A 226 14.74 3.48 28.96
N VAL A 227 15.45 4.20 28.08
CA VAL A 227 16.53 3.62 27.24
C VAL A 227 17.57 2.86 28.08
N ALA A 228 17.96 3.41 29.22
CA ALA A 228 18.92 2.78 30.12
C ALA A 228 18.44 1.43 30.71
N ALA A 229 17.12 1.22 30.78
CA ALA A 229 16.52 -0.01 31.29
C ALA A 229 16.22 -1.04 30.20
N ALA A 230 16.34 -0.67 28.93
CA ALA A 230 16.05 -1.57 27.81
C ALA A 230 17.09 -2.70 27.66
N GLY A 231 18.32 -2.49 28.10
CA GLY A 231 19.36 -3.52 28.17
C GLY A 231 19.60 -4.25 26.85
N LEU A 232 19.61 -5.58 26.89
CA LEU A 232 19.82 -6.48 25.73
C LEU A 232 18.67 -6.48 24.74
N GLN A 233 17.57 -5.79 24.98
CA GLN A 233 16.47 -5.64 24.02
C GLN A 233 16.76 -4.55 22.98
N LEU A 234 17.77 -3.73 23.18
CA LEU A 234 18.33 -2.87 22.14
C LEU A 234 19.15 -3.72 21.17
N TYR A 235 19.23 -3.28 19.91
CA TYR A 235 20.11 -3.94 18.95
C TYR A 235 21.57 -3.84 19.41
N GLY A 236 22.37 -4.90 19.25
CA GLY A 236 23.75 -4.98 19.75
C GLY A 236 24.67 -3.89 19.19
N ASN A 237 24.39 -3.40 17.98
CA ASN A 237 25.20 -2.37 17.32
C ASN A 237 24.35 -1.50 16.36
N GLY A 238 25.00 -0.56 15.66
CA GLY A 238 24.32 0.33 14.70
C GLY A 238 24.51 -0.09 13.24
N GLU A 239 24.56 -1.38 12.92
CA GLU A 239 24.83 -1.84 11.56
C GLU A 239 23.59 -1.94 10.64
N ARG A 240 22.37 -1.75 11.18
CA ARG A 240 21.11 -1.77 10.43
C ARG A 240 20.86 -0.44 9.69
N TYR A 241 21.85 0.01 8.89
CA TYR A 241 21.76 1.23 8.07
C TYR A 241 22.22 0.96 6.64
N LEU A 242 21.90 1.87 5.72
CA LEU A 242 22.36 1.78 4.32
C LEU A 242 23.88 2.00 4.27
N ARG A 243 24.62 0.91 4.07
CA ARG A 243 26.08 0.85 4.15
C ARG A 243 26.72 1.14 2.79
N GLU A 244 27.89 1.78 2.77
CA GLU A 244 28.66 1.98 1.55
C GLU A 244 28.95 0.67 0.84
N ARG A 245 28.88 0.65 -0.50
CA ARG A 245 29.14 -0.54 -1.33
C ARG A 245 30.54 -1.12 -1.09
N ALA A 246 31.55 -0.28 -0.87
CA ALA A 246 32.90 -0.73 -0.52
C ALA A 246 32.95 -1.48 0.82
N ARG A 247 32.09 -1.11 1.79
CA ARG A 247 31.93 -1.82 3.06
C ARG A 247 31.23 -3.17 2.87
N LEU A 248 30.16 -3.18 2.07
CA LEU A 248 29.43 -4.40 1.72
C LEU A 248 30.32 -5.40 0.99
N ALA A 249 31.13 -4.96 0.03
CA ALA A 249 32.08 -5.79 -0.70
C ALA A 249 33.15 -6.45 0.17
N ARG A 250 33.44 -5.90 1.35
CA ARG A 250 34.35 -6.53 2.34
C ARG A 250 33.65 -7.48 3.31
N LEU A 251 32.33 -7.41 3.39
CA LEU A 251 31.53 -8.17 4.33
C LEU A 251 30.90 -9.40 3.69
N TYR A 252 30.47 -9.29 2.45
CA TYR A 252 29.77 -10.33 1.72
C TYR A 252 30.59 -10.87 0.55
N PRO A 253 30.48 -12.17 0.24
CA PRO A 253 30.87 -12.69 -1.07
C PRO A 253 30.20 -11.89 -2.19
N ARG A 254 30.97 -11.68 -3.29
CA ARG A 254 30.49 -10.89 -4.43
C ARG A 254 29.19 -11.44 -5.03
N GLU A 255 29.10 -12.76 -5.11
CA GLU A 255 27.97 -13.51 -5.69
C GLU A 255 26.67 -13.22 -4.96
N LEU A 256 26.72 -13.02 -3.64
CA LEU A 256 25.52 -12.71 -2.85
C LEU A 256 25.03 -11.28 -3.08
N LEU A 257 25.93 -10.32 -3.32
CA LEU A 257 25.60 -8.95 -3.67
C LEU A 257 24.95 -8.88 -5.06
N GLU A 258 25.52 -9.59 -6.03
CA GLU A 258 25.02 -9.68 -7.40
C GLU A 258 23.66 -10.41 -7.45
N ALA A 259 23.47 -11.48 -6.66
CA ALA A 259 22.20 -12.19 -6.55
C ALA A 259 21.05 -11.29 -6.05
N ALA A 260 21.32 -10.35 -5.14
CA ALA A 260 20.32 -9.37 -4.71
C ALA A 260 19.91 -8.45 -5.86
N VAL A 261 20.85 -8.02 -6.70
CA VAL A 261 20.55 -7.20 -7.88
C VAL A 261 19.75 -8.01 -8.91
N GLU A 262 20.17 -9.23 -9.21
CA GLU A 262 19.48 -10.12 -10.16
C GLU A 262 18.02 -10.32 -9.74
N LEU A 263 17.76 -10.62 -8.47
CA LEU A 263 16.40 -10.78 -7.97
C LEU A 263 15.60 -9.48 -8.11
N SER A 264 16.20 -8.33 -7.82
CA SER A 264 15.54 -7.04 -7.97
C SER A 264 15.10 -6.76 -9.40
N LEU A 265 15.86 -7.21 -10.41
CA LEU A 265 15.50 -7.04 -11.82
C LEU A 265 14.21 -7.79 -12.17
N GLY A 266 13.97 -8.93 -11.53
CA GLY A 266 12.74 -9.71 -11.69
C GLY A 266 11.48 -9.03 -11.11
N CYS A 267 11.63 -8.05 -10.21
CA CYS A 267 10.51 -7.28 -9.66
C CYS A 267 10.17 -6.11 -10.60
N THR A 268 9.18 -6.25 -11.44
CA THR A 268 8.84 -5.25 -12.48
C THR A 268 7.71 -4.30 -12.09
N PHE A 269 7.00 -4.59 -11.00
CA PHE A 269 5.86 -3.80 -10.56
C PHE A 269 6.23 -2.36 -10.17
N SER A 270 5.44 -1.40 -10.65
CA SER A 270 5.47 0.02 -10.26
C SER A 270 4.08 0.48 -9.82
N LEU A 271 4.02 1.42 -8.86
CA LEU A 271 2.74 2.05 -8.50
C LEU A 271 2.11 2.83 -9.66
N ASP A 272 2.89 3.24 -10.66
CA ASP A 272 2.37 3.89 -11.88
C ASP A 272 1.43 2.97 -12.69
N GLU A 273 1.51 1.65 -12.48
CA GLU A 273 0.59 0.68 -13.10
C GLU A 273 -0.79 0.65 -12.43
N LEU A 274 -0.90 1.21 -11.21
CA LEU A 274 -2.17 1.25 -10.49
C LEU A 274 -3.05 2.34 -11.08
N ARG A 275 -4.09 1.92 -11.74
CA ARG A 275 -5.18 2.78 -12.20
C ARG A 275 -6.45 2.41 -11.45
N TYR A 276 -7.22 3.41 -11.11
CA TYR A 276 -8.53 3.17 -10.52
C TYR A 276 -9.41 2.45 -11.53
N GLU A 277 -9.85 1.25 -11.16
CA GLU A 277 -10.89 0.53 -11.87
C GLU A 277 -12.17 0.67 -11.04
N TYR A 278 -13.08 1.52 -11.50
CA TYR A 278 -14.37 1.68 -10.86
C TYR A 278 -15.25 0.44 -11.10
N PRO A 279 -16.19 0.15 -10.16
CA PRO A 279 -17.12 -0.96 -10.31
C PRO A 279 -17.87 -0.86 -11.66
N ARG A 280 -17.80 -1.91 -12.46
CA ARG A 280 -18.57 -2.03 -13.70
C ARG A 280 -19.96 -2.62 -13.46
N GLU A 281 -20.15 -3.24 -12.32
CA GLU A 281 -21.36 -3.91 -11.87
C GLU A 281 -22.54 -2.96 -11.67
N LEU A 282 -22.27 -1.64 -11.57
CA LEU A 282 -23.29 -0.60 -11.48
C LEU A 282 -24.02 -0.35 -12.79
N VAL A 283 -23.48 -0.82 -13.92
CA VAL A 283 -24.08 -0.61 -15.23
C VAL A 283 -25.01 -1.78 -15.56
N PRO A 284 -26.29 -1.52 -15.87
CA PRO A 284 -27.22 -2.57 -16.23
C PRO A 284 -26.79 -3.39 -17.45
N PRO A 285 -27.16 -4.66 -17.53
CA PRO A 285 -26.88 -5.48 -18.71
C PRO A 285 -27.40 -4.82 -19.99
N GLY A 286 -26.57 -4.78 -21.05
CA GLY A 286 -26.91 -4.19 -22.32
C GLY A 286 -26.62 -2.69 -22.47
N GLU A 287 -26.18 -2.02 -21.39
CA GLU A 287 -25.73 -0.62 -21.44
C GLU A 287 -24.21 -0.51 -21.31
N THR A 288 -23.66 0.60 -21.80
CA THR A 288 -22.28 1.02 -21.51
C THR A 288 -22.26 2.04 -20.39
N PRO A 289 -21.14 2.26 -19.68
CA PRO A 289 -21.03 3.33 -18.68
C PRO A 289 -21.46 4.70 -19.24
N ALA A 290 -21.08 5.01 -20.47
CA ALA A 290 -21.42 6.27 -21.14
C ALA A 290 -22.92 6.41 -21.41
N SER A 291 -23.56 5.37 -21.97
CA SER A 291 -25.01 5.39 -22.25
C SER A 291 -25.82 5.47 -20.94
N TYR A 292 -25.40 4.72 -19.91
CA TYR A 292 -26.05 4.71 -18.62
C TYR A 292 -25.94 6.05 -17.89
N LEU A 293 -24.73 6.63 -17.82
CA LEU A 293 -24.52 7.96 -17.25
C LEU A 293 -25.35 9.02 -17.96
N ARG A 294 -25.34 9.00 -19.30
CA ARG A 294 -26.15 9.90 -20.12
C ARG A 294 -27.64 9.78 -19.79
N ARG A 295 -28.18 8.56 -19.73
CA ARG A 295 -29.58 8.30 -19.41
C ARG A 295 -29.94 8.86 -18.04
N LEU A 296 -29.16 8.53 -16.99
CA LEU A 296 -29.40 9.03 -15.64
C LEU A 296 -29.32 10.58 -15.55
N THR A 297 -28.37 11.17 -16.29
CA THR A 297 -28.23 12.64 -16.35
C THR A 297 -29.48 13.28 -16.93
N TYR A 298 -30.03 12.75 -18.04
CA TYR A 298 -31.24 13.31 -18.64
C TYR A 298 -32.52 12.96 -17.89
N GLU A 299 -32.57 11.85 -17.17
CA GLU A 299 -33.66 11.57 -16.22
C GLU A 299 -33.68 12.63 -15.11
N GLY A 300 -32.51 12.94 -14.53
CA GLY A 300 -32.37 13.99 -13.53
C GLY A 300 -32.62 15.39 -14.09
N ALA A 301 -32.19 15.66 -15.33
CA ALA A 301 -32.47 16.94 -15.99
C ALA A 301 -33.96 17.20 -16.14
N ARG A 302 -34.77 16.20 -16.53
CA ARG A 302 -36.24 16.32 -16.59
C ARG A 302 -36.85 16.65 -15.23
N TRP A 303 -36.30 16.10 -14.15
CA TRP A 303 -36.72 16.44 -12.79
C TRP A 303 -36.34 17.86 -12.38
N ARG A 304 -35.16 18.34 -12.78
CA ARG A 304 -34.66 19.70 -12.47
C ARG A 304 -35.38 20.77 -13.28
N TRP A 305 -35.75 20.49 -14.52
CA TRP A 305 -36.44 21.42 -15.42
C TRP A 305 -37.72 20.77 -15.97
N PRO A 306 -38.83 20.76 -15.17
CA PRO A 306 -40.10 20.13 -15.60
C PRO A 306 -40.72 20.77 -16.85
N GLY A 307 -40.42 22.05 -17.10
CA GLY A 307 -40.87 22.79 -18.31
C GLY A 307 -40.01 22.56 -19.55
N GLY A 308 -39.04 21.67 -19.48
CA GLY A 308 -38.05 21.39 -20.53
C GLY A 308 -36.66 21.92 -20.18
N VAL A 309 -35.64 21.19 -20.61
CA VAL A 309 -34.22 21.58 -20.37
C VAL A 309 -33.90 22.78 -21.26
N PRO A 310 -33.45 23.93 -20.71
CA PRO A 310 -33.04 25.08 -21.50
C PRO A 310 -31.89 24.69 -22.48
N GLU A 311 -31.86 25.28 -23.65
CA GLU A 311 -30.85 24.93 -24.67
C GLU A 311 -29.42 25.19 -24.20
N SER A 312 -29.19 26.28 -23.43
CA SER A 312 -27.89 26.57 -22.81
C SER A 312 -27.43 25.47 -21.86
N GLU A 313 -28.35 24.91 -21.04
CA GLU A 313 -28.06 23.82 -20.12
C GLU A 313 -27.85 22.49 -20.84
N ARG A 314 -28.61 22.25 -21.91
CA ARG A 314 -28.41 21.09 -22.77
C ARG A 314 -26.99 21.09 -23.38
N THR A 315 -26.58 22.22 -23.93
CA THR A 315 -25.24 22.40 -24.50
C THR A 315 -24.15 22.16 -23.45
N ALA A 316 -24.32 22.70 -22.24
CA ALA A 316 -23.37 22.51 -21.15
C ALA A 316 -23.31 21.06 -20.65
N ILE A 317 -24.47 20.36 -20.52
CA ILE A 317 -24.54 18.93 -20.17
C ILE A 317 -23.80 18.09 -21.21
N GLU A 318 -24.02 18.36 -22.51
CA GLU A 318 -23.35 17.62 -23.58
C GLU A 318 -21.81 17.84 -23.56
N HIS A 319 -21.38 19.06 -23.30
CA HIS A 319 -19.96 19.37 -23.15
C HIS A 319 -19.32 18.58 -21.99
N GLU A 320 -19.98 18.58 -20.82
CA GLU A 320 -19.49 17.84 -19.66
C GLU A 320 -19.47 16.32 -19.91
N LEU A 321 -20.54 15.74 -20.49
CA LEU A 321 -20.59 14.32 -20.83
C LEU A 321 -19.53 13.93 -21.84
N ALA A 322 -19.24 14.77 -22.83
CA ALA A 322 -18.18 14.53 -23.81
C ALA A 322 -16.80 14.50 -23.14
N LEU A 323 -16.51 15.45 -22.22
CA LEU A 323 -15.24 15.50 -21.49
C LEU A 323 -15.10 14.31 -20.54
N ILE A 324 -16.19 13.91 -19.84
CA ILE A 324 -16.21 12.72 -18.98
C ILE A 324 -15.89 11.46 -19.78
N ALA A 325 -16.46 11.32 -20.98
CA ALA A 325 -16.23 10.18 -21.87
C ALA A 325 -14.79 10.16 -22.41
N GLU A 326 -14.25 11.31 -22.82
CA GLU A 326 -12.86 11.45 -23.26
C GLU A 326 -11.87 11.00 -22.17
N LEU A 327 -12.12 11.39 -20.92
CA LEU A 327 -11.29 11.05 -19.76
C LEU A 327 -11.62 9.66 -19.17
N ARG A 328 -12.66 8.99 -19.65
CA ARG A 328 -13.15 7.68 -19.15
C ARG A 328 -13.54 7.71 -17.66
N TYR A 329 -14.18 8.78 -17.21
CA TYR A 329 -14.61 8.96 -15.82
C TYR A 329 -16.09 8.61 -15.57
N GLU A 330 -16.80 8.04 -16.55
CA GLU A 330 -18.21 7.65 -16.40
C GLU A 330 -18.43 6.73 -15.18
N PRO A 331 -17.60 5.67 -14.95
CA PRO A 331 -17.78 4.79 -13.79
C PRO A 331 -17.63 5.53 -12.47
N TYR A 332 -16.80 6.57 -12.40
CA TYR A 332 -16.68 7.42 -11.23
C TYR A 332 -17.97 8.15 -10.92
N PHE A 333 -18.55 8.87 -11.89
CA PHE A 333 -19.82 9.59 -11.70
C PHE A 333 -20.96 8.64 -11.32
N LEU A 334 -20.99 7.44 -11.90
CA LEU A 334 -21.96 6.40 -11.58
C LEU A 334 -21.80 5.89 -10.14
N THR A 335 -20.56 5.65 -9.70
CA THR A 335 -20.27 5.22 -8.32
C THR A 335 -20.74 6.28 -7.31
N VAL A 336 -20.41 7.55 -7.56
CA VAL A 336 -20.83 8.66 -6.68
C VAL A 336 -22.35 8.79 -6.66
N GLN A 337 -23.01 8.68 -7.82
CA GLN A 337 -24.46 8.75 -7.91
C GLN A 337 -25.12 7.61 -7.12
N ASP A 338 -24.62 6.38 -7.22
CA ASP A 338 -25.17 5.24 -6.48
C ASP A 338 -25.02 5.42 -4.97
N VAL A 339 -23.87 5.90 -4.50
CA VAL A 339 -23.63 6.23 -3.08
C VAL A 339 -24.63 7.30 -2.60
N VAL A 340 -24.80 8.37 -3.36
CA VAL A 340 -25.75 9.46 -3.01
C VAL A 340 -27.18 8.94 -3.03
N ALA A 341 -27.54 8.14 -4.01
CA ALA A 341 -28.88 7.55 -4.11
C ALA A 341 -29.16 6.60 -2.93
N TYR A 342 -28.17 5.77 -2.55
CA TYR A 342 -28.26 4.94 -1.35
C TYR A 342 -28.45 5.76 -0.09
N ALA A 343 -27.61 6.76 0.15
CA ALA A 343 -27.69 7.63 1.33
C ALA A 343 -29.07 8.28 1.46
N ARG A 344 -29.61 8.79 0.35
CA ARG A 344 -30.96 9.40 0.34
C ARG A 344 -32.07 8.40 0.63
N ARG A 345 -32.00 7.18 0.08
CA ARG A 345 -32.97 6.12 0.42
C ARG A 345 -32.98 5.78 1.91
N GLN A 346 -31.84 5.93 2.59
CA GLN A 346 -31.70 5.74 4.02
C GLN A 346 -32.02 6.99 4.86
N GLY A 347 -32.45 8.09 4.23
CA GLY A 347 -32.74 9.37 4.91
C GLY A 347 -31.49 10.09 5.43
N ILE A 348 -30.30 9.74 4.89
CA ILE A 348 -29.03 10.34 5.27
C ILE A 348 -28.82 11.60 4.45
N LEU A 349 -28.55 12.71 5.12
CA LEU A 349 -28.22 13.97 4.45
C LEU A 349 -26.85 13.86 3.80
N CYS A 350 -26.79 14.12 2.49
CA CYS A 350 -25.55 14.17 1.72
C CYS A 350 -25.63 15.29 0.68
N GLN A 351 -24.50 15.96 0.44
CA GLN A 351 -24.38 17.09 -0.47
C GLN A 351 -22.99 17.13 -1.10
N GLY A 352 -22.93 17.17 -2.43
CA GLY A 352 -21.69 17.45 -3.16
C GLY A 352 -21.32 18.94 -2.99
N ARG A 353 -20.04 19.19 -2.67
CA ARG A 353 -19.46 20.52 -2.44
C ARG A 353 -18.33 20.81 -3.41
N GLY A 354 -17.68 21.96 -3.22
CA GLY A 354 -16.50 22.35 -3.99
C GLY A 354 -16.76 22.38 -5.48
N SER A 355 -15.83 21.82 -6.25
CA SER A 355 -15.88 21.85 -7.70
C SER A 355 -17.05 21.05 -8.31
N ALA A 356 -17.54 20.02 -7.61
CA ALA A 356 -18.74 19.28 -8.05
C ALA A 356 -20.00 20.14 -8.11
N ALA A 357 -20.07 21.21 -7.31
CA ALA A 357 -21.18 22.17 -7.36
C ALA A 357 -21.27 22.97 -8.66
N ASN A 358 -20.21 22.94 -9.49
CA ASN A 358 -20.16 23.62 -10.79
C ASN A 358 -20.54 22.69 -11.96
N SER A 359 -20.80 21.42 -11.68
CA SER A 359 -21.13 20.42 -12.69
C SER A 359 -22.64 20.31 -12.90
N ARG A 360 -23.09 20.47 -14.15
CA ARG A 360 -24.47 20.20 -14.56
C ARG A 360 -24.81 18.72 -14.46
N VAL A 361 -23.87 17.88 -14.80
CA VAL A 361 -24.01 16.41 -14.65
C VAL A 361 -24.22 16.06 -13.17
N CYS A 362 -23.38 16.57 -12.25
CA CYS A 362 -23.57 16.35 -10.80
C CYS A 362 -24.90 16.92 -10.30
N TYR A 363 -25.35 18.05 -10.81
CA TYR A 363 -26.63 18.65 -10.47
C TYR A 363 -27.81 17.76 -10.92
N CYS A 364 -27.78 17.28 -12.16
CA CYS A 364 -28.78 16.36 -12.71
C CYS A 364 -28.80 15.03 -11.95
N LEU A 365 -27.64 14.43 -11.70
CA LEU A 365 -27.53 13.18 -10.94
C LEU A 365 -27.95 13.32 -9.45
N GLY A 366 -28.23 14.55 -9.01
CA GLY A 366 -28.57 14.82 -7.62
C GLY A 366 -27.39 14.74 -6.66
N VAL A 367 -26.16 14.65 -7.14
CA VAL A 367 -24.95 14.70 -6.31
C VAL A 367 -24.84 16.04 -5.60
N THR A 368 -25.16 17.14 -6.26
CA THR A 368 -25.28 18.47 -5.65
C THR A 368 -26.69 19.04 -5.80
N SER A 369 -27.10 19.85 -4.81
CA SER A 369 -28.35 20.65 -4.87
C SER A 369 -28.09 22.08 -5.34
N VAL A 370 -26.82 22.47 -5.48
CA VAL A 370 -26.44 23.81 -5.94
C VAL A 370 -26.71 23.91 -7.44
N ASP A 371 -27.57 24.89 -7.81
CA ASP A 371 -27.85 25.18 -9.20
C ASP A 371 -26.63 25.89 -9.84
N PRO A 372 -25.99 25.31 -10.85
CA PRO A 372 -24.81 25.89 -11.46
C PRO A 372 -25.06 27.24 -12.15
N GLN A 373 -26.31 27.56 -12.49
CA GLN A 373 -26.68 28.86 -13.05
C GLN A 373 -26.60 30.00 -12.04
N ARG A 374 -26.78 29.70 -10.76
CA ARG A 374 -26.79 30.69 -9.66
C ARG A 374 -25.39 30.94 -9.09
N GLY A 375 -24.39 30.16 -9.45
CA GLY A 375 -23.01 30.32 -9.03
C GLY A 375 -22.24 31.30 -9.92
N ALA A 376 -21.18 31.93 -9.39
CA ALA A 376 -20.20 32.61 -10.23
C ALA A 376 -19.71 31.62 -11.30
N ALA A 377 -19.59 32.07 -12.57
CA ALA A 377 -19.25 31.23 -13.72
C ALA A 377 -17.89 30.53 -13.56
N LEU A 378 -17.87 29.48 -12.72
CA LEU A 378 -16.71 28.62 -12.54
C LEU A 378 -16.78 27.53 -13.62
N LEU A 379 -15.70 27.38 -14.33
CA LEU A 379 -15.58 26.41 -15.41
C LEU A 379 -15.59 24.99 -14.84
N PHE A 380 -16.33 24.07 -15.51
CA PHE A 380 -16.35 22.64 -15.19
C PHE A 380 -14.94 22.01 -15.24
N GLU A 381 -14.07 22.54 -16.11
CA GLU A 381 -12.68 22.15 -16.26
C GLU A 381 -11.83 22.32 -14.99
N ARG A 382 -12.31 23.08 -14.01
CA ARG A 382 -11.71 23.10 -12.66
C ARG A 382 -12.00 21.83 -11.86
N PHE A 383 -13.03 21.10 -12.22
CA PHE A 383 -13.40 19.82 -11.62
C PHE A 383 -12.64 18.68 -12.29
N ILE A 384 -12.75 18.54 -13.61
CA ILE A 384 -11.96 17.62 -14.43
C ILE A 384 -11.40 18.35 -15.64
N SER A 385 -10.14 18.11 -16.02
CA SER A 385 -9.53 18.74 -17.20
C SER A 385 -8.59 17.77 -17.92
N ARG A 386 -8.38 18.04 -19.23
CA ARG A 386 -7.42 17.29 -20.07
C ARG A 386 -5.97 17.41 -19.58
N GLU A 387 -5.64 18.50 -18.91
CA GLU A 387 -4.28 18.79 -18.42
C GLU A 387 -3.96 18.03 -17.13
N ARG A 388 -4.96 17.53 -16.43
CA ARG A 388 -4.79 16.72 -15.24
C ARG A 388 -4.85 15.23 -15.62
N ASN A 389 -3.68 14.63 -15.81
CA ASN A 389 -3.56 13.17 -15.99
C ASN A 389 -3.91 12.35 -14.73
N GLU A 390 -4.19 13.02 -13.63
CA GLU A 390 -4.56 12.43 -12.34
C GLU A 390 -5.84 13.09 -11.82
N PRO A 391 -6.71 12.33 -11.13
CA PRO A 391 -7.83 12.93 -10.42
C PRO A 391 -7.31 13.98 -9.41
N PRO A 392 -8.09 15.01 -9.07
CA PRO A 392 -7.66 16.09 -8.19
C PRO A 392 -7.14 15.53 -6.86
N ALA A 393 -5.91 15.87 -6.48
CA ALA A 393 -5.33 15.48 -5.20
C ALA A 393 -6.04 16.20 -4.05
N LEU A 394 -6.40 15.48 -3.00
CA LEU A 394 -6.86 16.06 -1.74
C LEU A 394 -5.73 16.88 -1.11
N GLY A 395 -5.98 18.14 -0.81
CA GLY A 395 -5.07 18.96 -0.02
C GLY A 395 -4.89 18.38 1.38
N GLY A 396 -3.63 18.24 1.83
CA GLY A 396 -3.21 17.45 2.99
C GLY A 396 -3.61 17.95 4.39
N ARG A 397 -4.64 18.79 4.55
CA ARG A 397 -5.17 19.17 5.87
C ARG A 397 -6.54 18.55 6.20
N GLU A 398 -7.33 18.21 5.20
CA GLU A 398 -8.68 17.65 5.40
C GLU A 398 -8.71 16.13 5.59
N THR A 399 -7.63 15.43 5.19
CA THR A 399 -7.49 14.00 5.39
C THR A 399 -7.26 13.60 6.85
N GLU A 400 -6.69 14.48 7.68
CA GLU A 400 -6.51 14.21 9.11
C GLU A 400 -7.84 14.24 9.86
N ASP A 401 -8.75 15.16 9.53
CA ASP A 401 -10.06 15.26 10.14
C ASP A 401 -10.98 14.09 9.74
N LEU A 402 -10.95 13.65 8.49
CA LEU A 402 -11.70 12.49 8.02
C LEU A 402 -11.18 11.17 8.60
N ALA A 403 -9.87 11.06 8.77
CA ALA A 403 -9.25 9.91 9.45
C ALA A 403 -9.64 9.87 10.94
N GLU A 404 -9.75 11.03 11.60
CA GLU A 404 -10.21 11.12 12.99
C GLU A 404 -11.70 10.79 13.15
N VAL A 405 -12.55 11.23 12.22
CA VAL A 405 -13.98 10.89 12.18
C VAL A 405 -14.18 9.40 11.92
N ALA A 406 -13.43 8.81 10.99
CA ALA A 406 -13.44 7.35 10.75
C ALA A 406 -12.91 6.55 11.95
N GLN A 407 -11.91 7.07 12.67
CA GLN A 407 -11.41 6.47 13.90
C GLN A 407 -12.43 6.56 15.05
N ARG A 408 -13.19 7.65 15.16
CA ARG A 408 -14.28 7.79 16.15
C ARG A 408 -15.43 6.85 15.82
N ALA A 409 -15.80 6.71 14.56
CA ALA A 409 -16.82 5.76 14.11
C ALA A 409 -16.41 4.31 14.36
N ALA A 410 -15.16 3.96 14.08
CA ALA A 410 -14.61 2.63 14.35
C ALA A 410 -14.53 2.32 15.87
N ARG A 411 -14.25 3.33 16.72
CA ARG A 411 -14.26 3.18 18.19
C ARG A 411 -15.68 2.98 18.72
N ALA A 412 -16.67 3.69 18.20
CA ALA A 412 -18.07 3.55 18.61
C ALA A 412 -18.64 2.17 18.27
N VAL A 413 -18.16 1.52 17.20
CA VAL A 413 -18.53 0.14 16.80
C VAL A 413 -17.84 -0.93 17.66
N HIS A 414 -16.69 -0.62 18.26
CA HIS A 414 -15.90 -1.60 19.03
C HIS A 414 -16.43 -1.81 20.46
N ASP A 415 -17.16 -0.84 21.01
CA ASP A 415 -17.70 -0.95 22.39
C ASP A 415 -18.89 -1.92 22.52
N ASP A 416 -19.50 -2.34 21.43
CA ASP A 416 -20.66 -3.25 21.40
C ASP A 416 -20.37 -4.61 20.70
N GLY A 417 -19.62 -5.47 21.31
CA GLY A 417 -19.07 -6.75 20.84
C GLY A 417 -19.97 -7.81 20.16
N ARG A 418 -21.08 -7.48 19.51
CA ARG A 418 -21.97 -8.43 18.84
C ARG A 418 -22.63 -8.00 17.51
N GLY A 419 -22.24 -6.89 16.92
CA GLY A 419 -22.83 -6.37 15.68
C GLY A 419 -22.04 -6.61 14.39
N GLU A 420 -21.19 -7.63 14.32
CA GLU A 420 -20.03 -7.76 13.43
C GLU A 420 -20.28 -7.71 11.91
N ARG A 421 -21.41 -8.14 11.40
CA ARG A 421 -21.58 -8.31 9.94
C ARG A 421 -22.16 -7.08 9.21
N ARG A 422 -23.00 -6.29 9.86
CA ARG A 422 -23.61 -5.10 9.24
C ARG A 422 -22.85 -3.81 9.53
N ALA A 423 -22.27 -3.68 10.72
CA ALA A 423 -21.29 -2.65 11.02
C ALA A 423 -20.05 -2.76 10.09
N LEU A 424 -19.67 -3.97 9.72
CA LEU A 424 -18.60 -4.24 8.76
C LEU A 424 -18.95 -3.71 7.36
N ALA A 425 -20.20 -3.83 6.92
CA ALA A 425 -20.66 -3.27 5.64
C ALA A 425 -20.66 -1.75 5.65
N ALA A 426 -21.04 -1.10 6.77
CA ALA A 426 -20.98 0.35 6.91
C ALA A 426 -19.53 0.86 7.03
N VAL A 427 -18.64 0.15 7.74
CA VAL A 427 -17.21 0.46 7.82
C VAL A 427 -16.51 0.17 6.49
N LEU A 428 -16.86 -0.90 5.77
CA LEU A 428 -16.37 -1.17 4.42
C LEU A 428 -16.88 -0.13 3.42
N ALA A 429 -18.11 0.36 3.54
CA ALA A 429 -18.60 1.46 2.71
C ALA A 429 -17.84 2.76 3.01
N VAL A 430 -17.50 3.05 4.26
CA VAL A 430 -16.68 4.21 4.66
C VAL A 430 -15.22 3.99 4.24
N ASP A 431 -14.67 2.81 4.39
CA ASP A 431 -13.29 2.46 4.00
C ASP A 431 -13.15 2.41 2.46
N VAL A 432 -14.15 1.90 1.74
CA VAL A 432 -14.26 1.96 0.28
C VAL A 432 -14.44 3.41 -0.19
N LEU A 433 -15.23 4.23 0.49
CA LEU A 433 -15.36 5.66 0.24
C LEU A 433 -14.04 6.41 0.50
N GLN A 434 -13.31 6.08 1.55
CA GLN A 434 -12.02 6.71 1.86
C GLN A 434 -10.89 6.27 0.92
N HIS A 435 -10.81 5.00 0.52
CA HIS A 435 -9.72 4.48 -0.30
C HIS A 435 -10.01 4.53 -1.81
N LEU A 436 -11.27 4.48 -2.23
CA LEU A 436 -11.67 4.61 -3.63
C LEU A 436 -11.91 6.07 -4.06
N LEU A 437 -12.30 6.95 -3.13
CA LEU A 437 -12.61 8.35 -3.42
C LEU A 437 -11.54 9.33 -2.92
N ALA A 438 -10.54 8.88 -2.18
CA ALA A 438 -9.43 9.71 -1.69
C ALA A 438 -8.67 10.51 -2.77
N PRO A 439 -8.57 10.06 -4.03
CA PRO A 439 -7.98 10.88 -5.10
C PRO A 439 -8.96 11.80 -5.81
N LEU A 440 -10.25 11.73 -5.51
CA LEU A 440 -11.29 12.43 -6.24
C LEU A 440 -12.04 13.35 -5.30
N VAL A 441 -11.77 14.65 -5.41
CA VAL A 441 -12.43 15.72 -4.64
C VAL A 441 -13.92 15.80 -5.02
N LEU A 442 -14.71 14.91 -4.44
CA LEU A 442 -16.08 15.19 -4.11
C LEU A 442 -16.14 15.28 -2.58
N GLU A 443 -16.17 16.49 -2.06
CA GLU A 443 -16.62 16.75 -0.69
C GLU A 443 -18.07 16.32 -0.61
N ILE A 444 -18.32 15.04 -0.27
CA ILE A 444 -19.64 14.56 0.11
C ILE A 444 -19.67 14.66 1.63
N ASP A 445 -20.45 15.61 2.14
CA ASP A 445 -20.77 15.69 3.55
C ASP A 445 -21.81 14.60 3.85
N VAL A 446 -21.34 13.48 4.41
CA VAL A 446 -22.20 12.37 4.83
C VAL A 446 -22.31 12.44 6.35
N ASP A 447 -23.53 12.52 6.87
CA ASP A 447 -23.78 12.43 8.32
C ASP A 447 -23.46 11.01 8.82
N VAL A 448 -22.17 10.79 9.10
CA VAL A 448 -21.65 9.50 9.60
C VAL A 448 -22.26 9.14 10.95
N GLY A 449 -22.62 10.14 11.79
CA GLY A 449 -23.30 9.92 13.07
C GLY A 449 -24.64 9.22 12.89
N ARG A 450 -25.37 9.59 11.86
CA ARG A 450 -26.69 9.01 11.54
C ARG A 450 -26.58 7.62 10.90
N LEU A 451 -25.53 7.38 10.08
CA LEU A 451 -25.21 6.05 9.54
C LEU A 451 -24.88 5.05 10.67
N VAL A 452 -24.09 5.48 11.65
CA VAL A 452 -23.72 4.67 12.82
C VAL A 452 -24.94 4.42 13.70
N ALA A 453 -25.81 5.42 13.89
CA ALA A 453 -27.05 5.28 14.67
C ALA A 453 -28.03 4.29 14.02
N LEU A 454 -28.24 4.35 12.70
CA LEU A 454 -29.11 3.43 11.97
C LEU A 454 -28.59 1.99 12.01
N ALA A 455 -27.29 1.78 11.84
CA ALA A 455 -26.66 0.46 11.95
C ALA A 455 -26.81 -0.11 13.38
N ARG A 456 -26.78 0.75 14.40
CA ARG A 456 -27.00 0.39 15.81
C ARG A 456 -28.45 0.01 16.09
N ASP A 457 -29.41 0.77 15.58
CA ASP A 457 -30.84 0.52 15.77
C ASP A 457 -31.29 -0.80 15.07
N GLU A 458 -30.79 -1.08 13.87
CA GLU A 458 -31.04 -2.35 13.19
C GLU A 458 -30.41 -3.56 13.92
N ALA A 459 -29.22 -3.40 14.50
CA ALA A 459 -28.56 -4.42 15.30
C ALA A 459 -29.34 -4.71 16.60
N LEU A 460 -29.83 -3.67 17.29
CA LEU A 460 -30.68 -3.79 18.48
C LEU A 460 -32.01 -4.45 18.17
N GLU A 461 -32.65 -4.13 17.05
CA GLU A 461 -33.91 -4.75 16.62
C GLU A 461 -33.72 -6.24 16.31
N GLN A 462 -32.60 -6.64 15.72
CA GLN A 462 -32.27 -8.05 15.49
C GLN A 462 -31.98 -8.81 16.78
N GLN A 463 -31.29 -8.18 17.75
CA GLN A 463 -31.10 -8.77 19.09
C GLN A 463 -32.43 -8.99 19.80
N ARG A 464 -33.36 -8.03 19.74
CA ARG A 464 -34.72 -8.17 20.28
C ARG A 464 -35.48 -9.31 19.61
N ARG A 465 -35.39 -9.45 18.29
CA ARG A 465 -36.04 -10.56 17.55
C ARG A 465 -35.40 -11.91 17.85
N ALA A 466 -34.09 -11.98 18.05
CA ALA A 466 -33.39 -13.20 18.46
C ALA A 466 -33.76 -13.60 19.90
N ALA A 467 -33.80 -12.64 20.85
CA ALA A 467 -34.21 -12.89 22.22
C ALA A 467 -35.68 -13.37 22.31
N LEU A 468 -36.57 -12.78 21.50
CA LEU A 468 -37.97 -13.22 21.41
C LEU A 468 -38.13 -14.63 20.83
N ARG A 469 -37.28 -15.07 19.91
CA ARG A 469 -37.26 -16.46 19.40
C ARG A 469 -36.79 -17.44 20.45
N VAL A 470 -35.77 -17.10 21.25
CA VAL A 470 -35.28 -17.94 22.37
C VAL A 470 -36.35 -18.04 23.44
N HIS A 471 -37.05 -16.96 23.81
CA HIS A 471 -38.14 -16.99 24.77
C HIS A 471 -39.35 -17.84 24.29
N ARG A 472 -39.71 -17.76 23.00
CA ARG A 472 -40.77 -18.60 22.42
C ARG A 472 -40.36 -20.07 22.38
N GLY A 473 -39.12 -20.41 22.10
CA GLY A 473 -38.60 -21.78 22.15
C GLY A 473 -38.64 -22.37 23.56
N HIS A 474 -38.31 -21.56 24.60
CA HIS A 474 -38.42 -22.02 26.01
C HIS A 474 -39.87 -22.18 26.46
N ALA A 475 -40.78 -21.30 26.05
CA ALA A 475 -42.19 -21.43 26.37
C ALA A 475 -42.86 -22.65 25.73
N GLN A 476 -42.45 -23.07 24.53
CA GLN A 476 -42.93 -24.31 23.88
C GLN A 476 -42.33 -25.55 24.49
N ALA A 477 -41.12 -25.51 25.06
CA ALA A 477 -40.50 -26.63 25.74
C ALA A 477 -41.14 -26.93 27.14
N ILE A 478 -41.72 -25.89 27.79
CA ILE A 478 -42.41 -26.03 29.09
C ILE A 478 -43.85 -26.53 28.92
N THR A 479 -44.46 -26.40 27.74
CA THR A 479 -45.82 -26.92 27.46
C THR A 479 -45.83 -28.37 26.95
N HIS A 480 -44.69 -28.99 26.75
CA HIS A 480 -44.55 -30.39 26.34
C HIS A 480 -43.80 -31.27 27.36
N ALA A 481 -43.55 -30.80 28.58
CA ALA A 481 -43.12 -31.51 29.74
C ALA A 481 -44.28 -31.53 30.78
#